data_c2b17bd359e734c99393292a921c897e
#
_entry.id   c2b17bd359e734c99393292a921c897e
#
_cell.length_a   1.000
_cell.length_b   1.000
_cell.length_c   1.000
_cell.angle_alpha   90.00
_cell.angle_beta   90.00
_cell.angle_gamma   90.00
#
_symmetry.space_group_name_H-M   'P 1'
#
loop_
_entity.id
_entity.type
_entity.pdbx_description
1 polymer ?
#
loop_
_entity_poly.entity_id
_entity_poly.type
_entity_poly.pdbx_seq_one_letter_code
_entity_poly.pdbx_strand_id
1 'polypeptide(L)'
;MALTNFKLLICLLILSESTLAQAKCLRTVSELKANHVKARWQETTENDGKPLTISITGGANGLVYSAKKAGVLWLTGNVSVCLSGGTTELTLKNTKATSNVPMLARLALPSTQSAQIVNDQVKLGGGGWGGTFIGQ
;
A
#
# COMPACT_ATOMS: atom_id res chain seq x y z
N MET A 1 15.37 -50.63 -0.70
CA MET A 1 14.65 -50.23 0.54
C MET A 1 15.08 -48.83 0.98
N ALA A 2 16.37 -48.56 1.16
CA ALA A 2 16.85 -47.23 1.54
C ALA A 2 16.53 -46.11 0.51
N LEU A 3 16.48 -46.44 -0.77
CA LEU A 3 16.13 -45.51 -1.86
C LEU A 3 14.70 -44.98 -1.79
N THR A 4 13.75 -45.78 -1.30
CA THR A 4 12.35 -45.40 -1.18
C THR A 4 12.16 -44.35 -0.07
N ASN A 5 12.84 -44.54 1.03
CA ASN A 5 12.80 -43.55 2.13
C ASN A 5 13.45 -42.22 1.79
N PHE A 6 14.51 -42.28 0.98
CA PHE A 6 15.19 -41.06 0.51
C PHE A 6 14.30 -40.23 -0.42
N LYS A 7 13.58 -40.89 -1.33
CA LYS A 7 12.64 -40.18 -2.22
C LYS A 7 11.51 -39.54 -1.44
N LEU A 8 11.01 -40.17 -0.41
CA LEU A 8 9.93 -39.62 0.42
C LEU A 8 10.42 -38.38 1.17
N LEU A 9 11.66 -38.39 1.66
CA LEU A 9 12.24 -37.26 2.36
C LEU A 9 12.40 -36.04 1.44
N ILE A 10 12.81 -36.23 0.21
CA ILE A 10 12.94 -35.15 -0.80
C ILE A 10 11.59 -34.53 -1.11
N CYS A 11 10.54 -35.33 -1.26
CA CYS A 11 9.19 -34.82 -1.49
C CYS A 11 8.69 -33.96 -0.34
N LEU A 12 8.96 -34.33 0.90
CA LEU A 12 8.59 -33.57 2.08
C LEU A 12 9.32 -32.21 2.14
N LEU A 13 10.60 -32.17 1.77
CA LEU A 13 11.37 -30.92 1.72
C LEU A 13 10.82 -29.97 0.66
N ILE A 14 10.47 -30.48 -0.52
CA ILE A 14 9.89 -29.67 -1.59
C ILE A 14 8.54 -29.08 -1.16
N LEU A 15 7.71 -29.85 -0.47
CA LEU A 15 6.43 -29.38 0.04
C LEU A 15 6.59 -28.29 1.10
N SER A 16 7.59 -28.39 1.99
CA SER A 16 7.82 -27.36 2.99
C SER A 16 8.35 -26.05 2.38
N GLU A 17 9.15 -26.11 1.30
CA GLU A 17 9.58 -24.92 0.58
C GLU A 17 8.42 -24.25 -0.16
N SER A 18 7.49 -25.01 -0.75
CA SER A 18 6.34 -24.45 -1.48
C SER A 18 5.31 -23.80 -0.56
N THR A 19 5.36 -24.03 0.76
CA THR A 19 4.46 -23.39 1.72
C THR A 19 4.98 -22.05 2.23
N LEU A 20 6.21 -21.65 1.91
CA LEU A 20 6.71 -20.33 2.20
C LEU A 20 5.96 -19.30 1.36
N ALA A 21 5.10 -18.53 2.03
CA ALA A 21 4.30 -17.53 1.36
C ALA A 21 5.18 -16.43 0.77
N GLN A 22 5.18 -16.31 -0.54
CA GLN A 22 5.81 -15.19 -1.21
C GLN A 22 4.84 -14.03 -1.28
N ALA A 23 5.34 -12.81 -1.05
CA ALA A 23 4.54 -11.61 -1.19
C ALA A 23 4.07 -11.46 -2.64
N LYS A 24 2.77 -11.28 -2.82
CA LYS A 24 2.17 -10.99 -4.11
C LYS A 24 1.74 -9.54 -4.12
N CYS A 25 2.31 -8.76 -5.04
CA CYS A 25 1.97 -7.35 -5.17
C CYS A 25 0.98 -7.15 -6.32
N LEU A 26 -0.06 -6.38 -6.07
CA LEU A 26 -1.11 -6.07 -7.03
C LEU A 26 -0.64 -4.93 -7.93
N ARG A 27 -0.87 -5.05 -9.24
CA ARG A 27 -0.34 -4.09 -10.22
C ARG A 27 -1.41 -3.29 -10.94
N THR A 28 -2.67 -3.69 -10.84
CA THR A 28 -3.77 -3.05 -11.55
C THR A 28 -4.92 -2.74 -10.59
N VAL A 29 -5.75 -1.79 -10.97
CA VAL A 29 -6.96 -1.47 -10.20
C VAL A 29 -7.94 -2.64 -10.20
N SER A 30 -7.98 -3.42 -11.27
CA SER A 30 -8.79 -4.63 -11.33
C SER A 30 -8.34 -5.67 -10.31
N GLU A 31 -7.02 -5.83 -10.12
CA GLU A 31 -6.48 -6.72 -9.09
C GLU A 31 -6.80 -6.22 -7.68
N LEU A 32 -6.79 -4.91 -7.43
CA LEU A 32 -7.22 -4.35 -6.16
C LEU A 32 -8.66 -4.76 -5.87
N LYS A 33 -9.56 -4.55 -6.82
CA LYS A 33 -10.97 -4.89 -6.69
C LYS A 33 -11.19 -6.37 -6.47
N ALA A 34 -10.47 -7.23 -7.20
CA ALA A 34 -10.55 -8.68 -7.06
C ALA A 34 -10.10 -9.16 -5.67
N ASN A 35 -9.23 -8.42 -5.01
CA ASN A 35 -8.71 -8.73 -3.67
C ASN A 35 -9.37 -7.90 -2.56
N HIS A 36 -10.47 -7.24 -2.86
CA HIS A 36 -11.25 -6.42 -1.92
C HIS A 36 -10.44 -5.28 -1.30
N VAL A 37 -9.48 -4.73 -2.05
CA VAL A 37 -8.71 -3.56 -1.64
C VAL A 37 -9.30 -2.32 -2.29
N LYS A 38 -9.61 -1.32 -1.48
CA LYS A 38 -10.17 -0.07 -1.98
C LYS A 38 -9.14 0.73 -2.75
N ALA A 39 -9.57 1.42 -3.79
CA ALA A 39 -8.73 2.31 -4.58
C ALA A 39 -8.82 3.77 -4.13
N ARG A 40 -9.75 4.08 -3.25
CA ARG A 40 -9.95 5.43 -2.72
C ARG A 40 -9.96 5.41 -1.21
N TRP A 41 -9.21 6.33 -0.60
CA TRP A 41 -9.03 6.41 0.84
C TRP A 41 -9.24 7.84 1.31
N GLN A 42 -9.94 8.01 2.41
CA GLN A 42 -10.23 9.33 2.96
C GLN A 42 -9.73 9.43 4.40
N GLU A 43 -9.05 10.51 4.70
CA GLU A 43 -8.56 10.81 6.03
C GLU A 43 -9.73 11.02 7.01
N THR A 44 -9.63 10.40 8.19
CA THR A 44 -10.66 10.52 9.24
C THR A 44 -10.35 11.63 10.23
N THR A 45 -9.07 11.98 10.39
CA THR A 45 -8.64 13.07 11.27
C THR A 45 -8.43 14.33 10.44
N GLU A 46 -9.20 15.35 10.73
CA GLU A 46 -9.13 16.63 10.04
C GLU A 46 -8.33 17.61 10.88
N ASN A 47 -7.18 18.05 10.36
CA ASN A 47 -6.36 19.05 11.04
C ASN A 47 -6.87 20.48 10.81
N ASP A 48 -7.62 20.69 9.72
CA ASP A 48 -8.11 22.03 9.32
C ASP A 48 -9.53 21.96 8.71
N GLY A 49 -10.29 20.92 9.00
CA GLY A 49 -11.63 20.71 8.44
C GLY A 49 -11.64 20.23 7.00
N LYS A 50 -10.47 19.90 6.42
CA LYS A 50 -10.36 19.47 5.02
C LYS A 50 -9.61 18.15 4.95
N PRO A 51 -10.31 17.01 4.81
CA PRO A 51 -9.66 15.71 4.77
C PRO A 51 -8.85 15.53 3.49
N LEU A 52 -7.72 14.82 3.63
CA LEU A 52 -6.93 14.39 2.49
C LEU A 52 -7.58 13.14 1.89
N THR A 53 -7.74 13.11 0.57
CA THR A 53 -8.28 11.96 -0.16
C THR A 53 -7.21 11.39 -1.07
N ILE A 54 -6.93 10.10 -0.91
CA ILE A 54 -5.98 9.37 -1.75
C ILE A 54 -6.77 8.57 -2.77
N SER A 55 -6.39 8.69 -4.04
CA SER A 55 -6.96 7.90 -5.13
C SER A 55 -5.86 7.11 -5.81
N ILE A 56 -6.06 5.79 -5.95
CA ILE A 56 -5.13 4.87 -6.59
C ILE A 56 -5.64 4.60 -8.00
N THR A 57 -4.77 4.78 -8.99
CA THR A 57 -5.08 4.56 -10.40
C THR A 57 -3.99 3.73 -11.07
N GLY A 58 -4.25 3.25 -12.29
CA GLY A 58 -3.25 2.55 -13.07
C GLY A 58 -2.29 3.51 -13.74
N GLY A 59 -1.00 3.18 -13.67
CA GLY A 59 0.07 3.88 -14.38
C GLY A 59 0.79 2.97 -15.36
N ALA A 60 1.77 3.51 -16.08
CA ALA A 60 2.52 2.78 -17.08
C ALA A 60 3.31 1.60 -16.48
N ASN A 61 3.82 1.75 -15.26
CA ASN A 61 4.68 0.78 -14.59
C ASN A 61 4.08 0.24 -13.29
N GLY A 62 2.77 0.22 -13.17
CA GLY A 62 2.08 -0.24 -11.98
C GLY A 62 1.12 0.81 -11.44
N LEU A 63 0.79 0.69 -10.15
CA LEU A 63 -0.16 1.59 -9.51
C LEU A 63 0.49 2.93 -9.15
N VAL A 64 -0.25 4.00 -9.35
CA VAL A 64 0.11 5.36 -8.94
C VAL A 64 -0.99 5.92 -8.04
N TYR A 65 -0.66 6.95 -7.27
CA TYR A 65 -1.67 7.62 -6.45
C TYR A 65 -1.61 9.12 -6.60
N SER A 66 -2.72 9.75 -6.32
CA SER A 66 -2.82 11.19 -6.11
C SER A 66 -3.51 11.43 -4.77
N ALA A 67 -3.08 12.46 -4.05
CA ALA A 67 -3.72 12.90 -2.83
C ALA A 67 -4.20 14.33 -3.00
N LYS A 68 -5.48 14.55 -2.73
CA LYS A 68 -6.12 15.85 -2.87
C LYS A 68 -6.66 16.32 -1.53
N LYS A 69 -6.54 17.61 -1.30
CA LYS A 69 -7.12 18.28 -0.14
C LYS A 69 -8.08 19.36 -0.63
N ALA A 70 -9.36 19.22 -0.26
CA ALA A 70 -10.44 20.08 -0.75
C ALA A 70 -10.45 20.21 -2.29
N GLY A 71 -10.24 19.10 -3.00
CA GLY A 71 -10.23 19.07 -4.46
C GLY A 71 -8.94 19.56 -5.11
N VAL A 72 -7.96 20.03 -4.33
CA VAL A 72 -6.69 20.55 -4.83
C VAL A 72 -5.61 19.47 -4.71
N LEU A 73 -4.88 19.23 -5.78
CA LEU A 73 -3.82 18.22 -5.81
C LEU A 73 -2.65 18.65 -4.92
N TRP A 74 -2.32 17.79 -3.95
CA TRP A 74 -1.23 18.01 -3.01
C TRP A 74 -0.04 17.11 -3.26
N LEU A 75 -0.31 15.79 -3.45
CA LEU A 75 0.74 14.78 -3.56
C LEU A 75 0.48 13.87 -4.75
N THR A 76 1.57 13.36 -5.33
CA THR A 76 1.55 12.29 -6.31
C THR A 76 2.66 11.29 -5.98
N GLY A 77 2.53 10.07 -6.45
CA GLY A 77 3.57 9.08 -6.27
C GLY A 77 3.17 7.71 -6.80
N ASN A 78 3.95 6.72 -6.45
CA ASN A 78 3.70 5.33 -6.76
C ASN A 78 3.11 4.63 -5.54
N VAL A 79 2.38 3.55 -5.77
CA VAL A 79 1.81 2.76 -4.69
C VAL A 79 2.05 1.29 -4.94
N SER A 80 2.37 0.56 -3.88
CA SER A 80 2.40 -0.90 -3.87
C SER A 80 1.35 -1.40 -2.89
N VAL A 81 0.61 -2.42 -3.30
CA VAL A 81 -0.28 -3.16 -2.42
C VAL A 81 0.14 -4.62 -2.50
N CYS A 82 0.69 -5.14 -1.43
CA CYS A 82 1.26 -6.48 -1.41
C CYS A 82 0.56 -7.36 -0.37
N LEU A 83 0.23 -8.58 -0.78
CA LEU A 83 -0.40 -9.60 0.06
C LEU A 83 0.68 -10.57 0.53
N SER A 84 0.77 -10.82 1.82
CA SER A 84 1.74 -11.75 2.40
C SER A 84 1.19 -12.36 3.70
N GLY A 85 1.04 -13.68 3.73
CA GLY A 85 0.66 -14.40 4.95
C GLY A 85 -0.64 -13.94 5.59
N GLY A 86 -1.65 -13.57 4.79
CA GLY A 86 -2.93 -13.09 5.29
C GLY A 86 -2.96 -11.60 5.66
N THR A 87 -1.84 -10.89 5.49
CA THR A 87 -1.77 -9.43 5.68
C THR A 87 -1.71 -8.71 4.34
N THR A 88 -2.22 -7.49 4.32
CA THR A 88 -2.16 -6.61 3.15
C THR A 88 -1.43 -5.34 3.55
N GLU A 89 -0.35 -5.03 2.85
CA GLU A 89 0.47 -3.84 3.10
C GLU A 89 0.31 -2.84 1.98
N LEU A 90 0.02 -1.60 2.34
CA LEU A 90 -0.01 -0.46 1.43
C LEU A 90 1.26 0.34 1.62
N THR A 91 1.97 0.60 0.53
CA THR A 91 3.18 1.43 0.53
C THR A 91 3.03 2.57 -0.47
N LEU A 92 3.12 3.79 0.01
CA LEU A 92 3.22 4.99 -0.82
C LEU A 92 4.71 5.31 -0.99
N LYS A 93 5.17 5.43 -2.22
CA LYS A 93 6.60 5.67 -2.53
C LYS A 93 6.77 6.72 -3.60
N ASN A 94 7.99 7.25 -3.68
CA ASN A 94 8.34 8.30 -4.63
C ASN A 94 7.38 9.50 -4.54
N THR A 95 6.98 9.82 -3.31
CA THR A 95 6.01 10.87 -3.05
C THR A 95 6.60 12.23 -3.40
N LYS A 96 5.86 12.99 -4.21
CA LYS A 96 6.21 14.35 -4.63
C LYS A 96 5.09 15.31 -4.24
N ALA A 97 5.46 16.43 -3.68
CA ALA A 97 4.54 17.51 -3.35
C ALA A 97 4.38 18.47 -4.52
N THR A 98 3.15 18.93 -4.73
CA THR A 98 2.88 20.04 -5.67
C THR A 98 3.17 21.38 -5.01
N SER A 99 3.13 22.46 -5.79
CA SER A 99 3.30 23.82 -5.27
C SER A 99 2.18 24.26 -4.32
N ASN A 100 1.08 23.51 -4.27
CA ASN A 100 -0.03 23.79 -3.35
C ASN A 100 0.30 23.43 -1.90
N VAL A 101 1.31 22.58 -1.68
CA VAL A 101 1.76 22.20 -0.34
C VAL A 101 2.65 23.30 0.22
N PRO A 102 2.39 23.81 1.45
CA PRO A 102 3.27 24.79 2.08
C PRO A 102 4.71 24.30 2.19
N MET A 103 5.68 25.21 2.05
CA MET A 103 7.10 24.86 2.02
C MET A 103 7.55 24.07 3.24
N LEU A 104 7.14 24.45 4.43
CA LEU A 104 7.51 23.73 5.67
C LEU A 104 6.96 22.32 5.68
N ALA A 105 5.73 22.12 5.20
CA ALA A 105 5.14 20.80 5.09
C ALA A 105 5.86 19.93 4.07
N ARG A 106 6.32 20.52 2.95
CA ARG A 106 7.10 19.80 1.93
C ARG A 106 8.42 19.27 2.49
N LEU A 107 9.08 20.05 3.35
CA LEU A 107 10.36 19.65 3.95
C LEU A 107 10.20 18.43 4.89
N ALA A 108 9.04 18.28 5.51
CA ALA A 108 8.76 17.17 6.41
C ALA A 108 8.15 15.95 5.70
N LEU A 109 7.96 16.02 4.38
CA LEU A 109 7.30 14.95 3.61
C LEU A 109 8.20 13.72 3.49
N PRO A 110 7.76 12.55 4.00
CA PRO A 110 8.50 11.31 3.78
C PRO A 110 8.34 10.85 2.33
N SER A 111 9.42 10.35 1.73
CA SER A 111 9.37 9.80 0.37
C SER A 111 8.63 8.46 0.30
N THR A 112 8.63 7.72 1.40
CA THR A 112 8.00 6.40 1.50
C THR A 112 7.27 6.26 2.83
N GLN A 113 6.05 5.74 2.76
CA GLN A 113 5.24 5.38 3.93
C GLN A 113 4.60 4.03 3.69
N SER A 114 4.64 3.16 4.70
CA SER A 114 4.03 1.83 4.63
C SER A 114 3.14 1.60 5.84
N ALA A 115 2.02 0.92 5.63
CA ALA A 115 1.15 0.48 6.70
C ALA A 115 0.31 -0.71 6.26
N GLN A 116 -0.13 -1.51 7.23
CA GLN A 116 -1.04 -2.61 6.97
C GLN A 116 -2.47 -2.10 6.85
N ILE A 117 -3.21 -2.70 5.91
CA ILE A 117 -4.65 -2.46 5.78
C ILE A 117 -5.36 -3.44 6.70
N VAL A 118 -6.13 -2.93 7.65
CA VAL A 118 -6.93 -3.72 8.59
C VAL A 118 -8.35 -3.17 8.60
N ASN A 119 -9.33 -4.00 8.22
CA ASN A 119 -10.74 -3.61 8.17
C ASN A 119 -10.99 -2.34 7.34
N ASP A 120 -10.42 -2.27 6.14
CA ASP A 120 -10.48 -1.10 5.27
C ASP A 120 -9.98 0.19 5.92
N GLN A 121 -9.03 0.06 6.84
CA GLN A 121 -8.41 1.19 7.52
C GLN A 121 -6.91 1.08 7.42
N VAL A 122 -6.24 2.19 7.22
CA VAL A 122 -4.78 2.27 7.18
C VAL A 122 -4.32 3.48 8.00
N LYS A 123 -3.29 3.28 8.83
CA LYS A 123 -2.65 4.35 9.59
C LYS A 123 -1.30 4.64 8.97
N LEU A 124 -1.23 5.74 8.24
CA LEU A 124 0.03 6.22 7.69
C LEU A 124 0.71 7.11 8.73
N GLY A 125 2.00 6.93 8.90
CA GLY A 125 2.77 7.68 9.88
C GLY A 125 3.96 8.35 9.26
N GLY A 126 4.43 9.43 9.88
CA GLY A 126 5.66 10.13 9.49
C GLY A 126 5.53 11.64 9.51
N GLY A 127 6.28 12.30 10.42
CA GLY A 127 6.64 13.69 10.38
C GLY A 127 5.52 14.72 10.14
N GLY A 128 4.37 14.61 10.77
CA GLY A 128 3.25 15.53 10.56
C GLY A 128 2.36 15.17 9.36
N TRP A 129 2.73 14.16 8.59
CA TRP A 129 1.92 13.65 7.48
C TRP A 129 1.15 12.39 7.86
N GLY A 130 1.20 12.02 9.14
CA GLY A 130 0.49 10.85 9.64
C GLY A 130 -1.00 11.08 9.72
N GLY A 131 -1.77 10.03 9.50
CA GLY A 131 -3.22 10.07 9.62
C GLY A 131 -3.83 8.69 9.46
N THR A 132 -5.09 8.59 9.85
CA THR A 132 -5.89 7.39 9.66
C THR A 132 -6.77 7.58 8.44
N PHE A 133 -6.74 6.64 7.52
CA PHE A 133 -7.51 6.66 6.27
C PHE A 133 -8.44 5.48 6.22
N ILE A 134 -9.65 5.71 5.75
CA ILE A 134 -10.66 4.67 5.57
C ILE A 134 -10.91 4.48 4.08
N GLY A 135 -10.95 3.21 3.64
CA GLY A 135 -11.32 2.83 2.28
C GLY A 135 -12.78 3.18 1.97
N GLN A 136 -12.99 3.78 0.83
CA GLN A 136 -14.30 4.24 0.37
C GLN A 136 -14.96 3.30 -0.64
#